data_fe54160f1442a9f2875c09f07b7a7268
#
_entry.id   fe54160f1442a9f2875c09f07b7a7268
#
_cell.length_a   1.000
_cell.length_b   1.000
_cell.length_c   1.000
_cell.angle_alpha   90.00
_cell.angle_beta   90.00
_cell.angle_gamma   90.00
#
_symmetry.space_group_name_H-M   'P 1'
#
loop_
_entity.id
_entity.type
_entity.pdbx_description
1 polymer ?
#
loop_
_entity_poly.entity_id
_entity_poly.type
_entity_poly.pdbx_seq_one_letter_code
_entity_poly.pdbx_strand_id
1 'polypeptide(L)'
;AVIGERNDGHDFLPAVKESGCLAAVVSNPDWAKKISETGDMTVILVNNTRDALMQLAKQYVADWKDLIKVAVTGSVGKTSTKDFLGAVLAAKYKTGKTPGNLNSDYGVPLTVFGFEDDIEAAVIEMGAGESVHISELADIVRPQIGVVTNVGTSHLEVFGTREKLSIEKLGIMRYFNDKETVIVNSDCDMLTRLKVSKIVPSGTTILTVGSADDNNFIFRDIKDNGIDGVSCILDAQTGDEDYDGTFELTIPVVGSHNLGNATLAIAAGTRLGIKPKDAILALGNTHFSSGRLEIDRRDNLTIINDAYNASPESMKAGIKMLMASKAERHVAILGDMFELGDDSVELHRSVGAYAVGAGLELLITIGSNAEAIASAAEDAFMGAENNTASKTRVISYKDKNEAIKDLNSILHKGDLILVKASRGMKLEEVISAIS
;
A
#
# COMPACT_ATOMS: atom_id res chain seq x y z
N ALA A 1 1.61 -16.92 -22.27
CA ALA A 1 0.92 -15.88 -23.06
C ALA A 1 -0.43 -15.58 -22.42
N VAL A 2 -0.56 -14.44 -21.79
CA VAL A 2 -1.77 -14.03 -21.07
C VAL A 2 -2.57 -13.06 -21.92
N ILE A 3 -3.89 -13.24 -21.97
CA ILE A 3 -4.82 -12.33 -22.65
C ILE A 3 -5.24 -11.25 -21.63
N GLY A 4 -4.82 -10.02 -21.88
CA GLY A 4 -5.21 -8.85 -21.08
C GLY A 4 -6.29 -8.02 -21.76
N GLU A 5 -6.80 -6.99 -21.11
CA GLU A 5 -7.86 -6.12 -21.64
C GLU A 5 -7.50 -5.37 -22.94
N ARG A 6 -6.22 -5.03 -23.09
CA ARG A 6 -5.73 -4.19 -24.21
C ARG A 6 -4.79 -4.94 -25.15
N ASN A 7 -4.18 -6.02 -24.71
CA ASN A 7 -3.17 -6.76 -25.47
C ASN A 7 -3.37 -8.25 -25.30
N ASP A 8 -3.12 -9.01 -26.37
CA ASP A 8 -3.00 -10.46 -26.33
C ASP A 8 -1.51 -10.83 -26.16
N GLY A 9 -1.17 -11.50 -25.07
CA GLY A 9 0.19 -11.96 -24.79
C GLY A 9 0.74 -12.95 -25.82
N HIS A 10 -0.12 -13.58 -26.61
CA HIS A 10 0.30 -14.46 -27.72
C HIS A 10 1.02 -13.68 -28.84
N ASP A 11 0.69 -12.41 -29.04
CA ASP A 11 1.33 -11.58 -30.08
C ASP A 11 2.81 -11.30 -29.79
N PHE A 12 3.23 -11.47 -28.53
CA PHE A 12 4.63 -11.28 -28.11
C PHE A 12 5.48 -12.56 -28.22
N LEU A 13 4.88 -13.71 -28.54
CA LEU A 13 5.61 -14.98 -28.63
C LEU A 13 6.82 -14.96 -29.58
N PRO A 14 6.78 -14.31 -30.76
CA PRO A 14 7.95 -14.18 -31.61
C PRO A 14 9.11 -13.46 -30.92
N ALA A 15 8.85 -12.32 -30.29
CA ALA A 15 9.87 -11.55 -29.58
C ALA A 15 10.43 -12.28 -28.35
N VAL A 16 9.57 -12.99 -27.61
CA VAL A 16 9.97 -13.84 -26.47
C VAL A 16 10.89 -14.98 -26.92
N LYS A 17 10.59 -15.59 -28.07
CA LYS A 17 11.44 -16.60 -28.70
C LYS A 17 12.82 -16.05 -29.08
N GLU A 18 12.86 -14.88 -29.75
CA GLU A 18 14.12 -14.21 -30.12
C GLU A 18 14.96 -13.86 -28.88
N SER A 19 14.31 -13.61 -27.73
CA SER A 19 14.98 -13.40 -26.43
C SER A 19 15.50 -14.69 -25.78
N GLY A 20 15.39 -15.85 -26.46
CA GLY A 20 15.93 -17.13 -25.99
C GLY A 20 15.02 -17.95 -25.08
N CYS A 21 13.73 -17.67 -25.06
CA CYS A 21 12.78 -18.46 -24.28
C CYS A 21 12.62 -19.86 -24.84
N LEU A 22 12.76 -20.90 -23.99
CA LEU A 22 12.74 -22.31 -24.38
C LEU A 22 11.33 -22.91 -24.37
N ALA A 23 10.38 -22.33 -23.66
CA ALA A 23 9.02 -22.83 -23.54
C ALA A 23 8.00 -21.72 -23.41
N ALA A 24 6.78 -21.93 -23.90
CA ALA A 24 5.66 -21.02 -23.74
C ALA A 24 4.39 -21.77 -23.34
N VAL A 25 3.65 -21.20 -22.38
CA VAL A 25 2.29 -21.63 -22.04
C VAL A 25 1.31 -20.77 -22.81
N VAL A 26 0.44 -21.39 -23.59
CA VAL A 26 -0.51 -20.73 -24.49
C VAL A 26 -1.92 -21.27 -24.31
N SER A 27 -2.93 -20.47 -24.56
CA SER A 27 -4.33 -20.92 -24.58
C SER A 27 -4.97 -20.89 -25.98
N ASN A 28 -4.26 -20.34 -26.97
CA ASN A 28 -4.72 -20.27 -28.34
C ASN A 28 -4.11 -21.41 -29.15
N PRO A 29 -4.94 -22.37 -29.72
CA PRO A 29 -4.46 -23.52 -30.50
C PRO A 29 -3.72 -23.13 -31.77
N ASP A 30 -4.12 -22.03 -32.43
CA ASP A 30 -3.47 -21.58 -33.68
C ASP A 30 -2.04 -21.09 -33.41
N TRP A 31 -1.84 -20.36 -32.32
CA TRP A 31 -0.53 -19.95 -31.84
C TRP A 31 0.30 -21.17 -31.41
N ALA A 32 -0.31 -22.14 -30.71
CA ALA A 32 0.37 -23.36 -30.33
C ALA A 32 0.91 -24.09 -31.58
N LYS A 33 0.08 -24.24 -32.62
CA LYS A 33 0.49 -24.86 -33.90
C LYS A 33 1.61 -24.08 -34.58
N LYS A 34 1.43 -22.76 -34.76
CA LYS A 34 2.41 -21.87 -35.40
C LYS A 34 3.79 -21.91 -34.77
N ILE A 35 3.87 -21.91 -33.44
CA ILE A 35 5.16 -21.98 -32.74
C ILE A 35 5.76 -23.39 -32.79
N SER A 36 4.95 -24.42 -32.62
CA SER A 36 5.43 -25.82 -32.70
C SER A 36 6.01 -26.16 -34.06
N GLU A 37 5.49 -25.60 -35.15
CA GLU A 37 6.01 -25.81 -36.50
C GLU A 37 7.43 -25.24 -36.69
N THR A 38 7.84 -24.26 -35.87
CA THR A 38 9.22 -23.71 -35.93
C THR A 38 10.25 -24.58 -35.23
N GLY A 39 9.83 -25.49 -34.34
CA GLY A 39 10.67 -26.48 -33.67
C GLY A 39 11.62 -25.97 -32.59
N ASP A 40 11.69 -24.65 -32.36
CA ASP A 40 12.73 -24.04 -31.54
C ASP A 40 12.23 -23.66 -30.10
N MET A 41 10.96 -23.88 -29.82
CA MET A 41 10.38 -23.57 -28.51
C MET A 41 9.31 -24.61 -28.14
N THR A 42 9.38 -25.15 -26.94
CA THR A 42 8.35 -26.05 -26.40
C THR A 42 7.05 -25.28 -26.13
N VAL A 43 5.93 -25.79 -26.59
CA VAL A 43 4.61 -25.19 -26.39
C VAL A 43 3.77 -26.06 -25.48
N ILE A 44 3.23 -25.47 -24.43
CA ILE A 44 2.30 -26.09 -23.49
C ILE A 44 0.93 -25.45 -23.72
N LEU A 45 0.02 -26.18 -24.36
CA LEU A 45 -1.35 -25.73 -24.60
C LEU A 45 -2.21 -26.02 -23.36
N VAL A 46 -2.87 -24.99 -22.86
CA VAL A 46 -3.78 -25.03 -21.69
C VAL A 46 -5.13 -24.39 -22.04
N ASN A 47 -6.16 -24.67 -21.26
CA ASN A 47 -7.48 -24.04 -21.47
C ASN A 47 -7.47 -22.54 -21.12
N ASN A 48 -6.75 -22.15 -20.07
CA ASN A 48 -6.63 -20.79 -19.57
C ASN A 48 -5.23 -20.56 -18.99
N THR A 49 -4.52 -19.59 -19.53
CA THR A 49 -3.13 -19.31 -19.12
C THR A 49 -3.06 -18.62 -17.75
N ARG A 50 -4.08 -17.85 -17.34
CA ARG A 50 -4.18 -17.30 -15.98
C ARG A 50 -4.29 -18.39 -14.94
N ASP A 51 -5.21 -19.33 -15.14
CA ASP A 51 -5.42 -20.45 -14.22
C ASP A 51 -4.19 -21.37 -14.15
N ALA A 52 -3.54 -21.60 -15.30
CA ALA A 52 -2.30 -22.36 -15.36
C ALA A 52 -1.17 -21.69 -14.57
N LEU A 53 -1.04 -20.35 -14.66
CA LEU A 53 -0.06 -19.57 -13.91
C LEU A 53 -0.31 -19.68 -12.40
N MET A 54 -1.55 -19.52 -11.96
CA MET A 54 -1.94 -19.64 -10.56
C MET A 54 -1.71 -21.05 -10.01
N GLN A 55 -2.05 -22.09 -10.77
CA GLN A 55 -1.80 -23.50 -10.39
C GLN A 55 -0.31 -23.81 -10.30
N LEU A 56 0.49 -23.32 -11.24
CA LEU A 56 1.94 -23.48 -11.21
C LEU A 56 2.54 -22.80 -9.96
N ALA A 57 2.14 -21.58 -9.67
CA ALA A 57 2.59 -20.87 -8.47
C ALA A 57 2.17 -21.57 -7.17
N LYS A 58 0.94 -22.10 -7.12
CA LYS A 58 0.46 -22.88 -5.98
C LYS A 58 1.31 -24.14 -5.75
N GLN A 59 1.61 -24.88 -6.79
CA GLN A 59 2.46 -26.07 -6.70
C GLN A 59 3.88 -25.70 -6.28
N TYR A 60 4.45 -24.63 -6.87
CA TYR A 60 5.78 -24.15 -6.54
C TYR A 60 5.91 -23.78 -5.06
N VAL A 61 4.95 -23.02 -4.51
CA VAL A 61 4.93 -22.69 -3.07
C VAL A 61 4.71 -23.91 -2.19
N ALA A 62 3.92 -24.89 -2.64
CA ALA A 62 3.65 -26.11 -1.86
C ALA A 62 4.90 -26.98 -1.68
N ASP A 63 5.87 -26.89 -2.59
CA ASP A 63 7.14 -27.61 -2.49
C ASP A 63 8.08 -27.00 -1.43
N TRP A 64 7.86 -25.75 -1.03
CA TRP A 64 8.62 -25.04 0.01
C TRP A 64 8.01 -25.29 1.40
N LYS A 65 8.24 -26.47 1.95
CA LYS A 65 7.57 -26.95 3.18
C LYS A 65 7.90 -26.14 4.42
N ASP A 66 9.13 -25.63 4.50
CA ASP A 66 9.65 -24.93 5.70
C ASP A 66 9.55 -23.40 5.57
N LEU A 67 9.07 -22.89 4.42
CA LEU A 67 8.91 -21.45 4.21
C LEU A 67 7.82 -20.88 5.10
N ILE A 68 8.19 -19.89 5.92
CA ILE A 68 7.26 -19.07 6.67
C ILE A 68 6.56 -18.11 5.71
N LYS A 69 5.23 -18.15 5.63
CA LYS A 69 4.43 -17.33 4.72
C LYS A 69 3.52 -16.39 5.51
N VAL A 70 3.81 -15.09 5.41
CA VAL A 70 3.00 -14.02 5.98
C VAL A 70 2.32 -13.27 4.84
N ALA A 71 1.00 -13.23 4.84
CA ALA A 71 0.23 -12.48 3.86
C ALA A 71 -0.35 -11.20 4.46
N VAL A 72 -0.44 -10.14 3.67
CA VAL A 72 -1.03 -8.86 4.09
C VAL A 72 -2.05 -8.36 3.08
N THR A 73 -3.22 -7.94 3.56
CA THR A 73 -4.28 -7.32 2.77
C THR A 73 -4.92 -6.15 3.52
N GLY A 74 -5.79 -5.43 2.83
CA GLY A 74 -6.55 -4.28 3.33
C GLY A 74 -6.87 -3.28 2.23
N SER A 75 -7.62 -2.24 2.53
CA SER A 75 -7.89 -1.16 1.59
C SER A 75 -6.70 -0.22 1.46
N VAL A 76 -6.16 0.23 2.59
CA VAL A 76 -5.00 1.14 2.68
C VAL A 76 -3.94 0.52 3.61
N GLY A 77 -2.67 0.89 3.45
CA GLY A 77 -1.58 0.48 4.34
C GLY A 77 -0.94 -0.88 4.01
N LYS A 78 -1.45 -1.65 3.05
CA LYS A 78 -0.89 -2.97 2.65
C LYS A 78 0.62 -2.92 2.39
N THR A 79 1.03 -2.03 1.49
CA THR A 79 2.43 -1.94 1.07
C THR A 79 3.35 -1.45 2.19
N SER A 80 2.91 -0.46 2.98
CA SER A 80 3.69 -0.01 4.15
C SER A 80 3.82 -1.14 5.18
N THR A 81 2.72 -1.86 5.46
CA THR A 81 2.76 -3.02 6.38
C THR A 81 3.64 -4.14 5.83
N LYS A 82 3.61 -4.43 4.52
CA LYS A 82 4.51 -5.37 3.86
C LYS A 82 5.98 -4.96 4.05
N ASP A 83 6.30 -3.68 3.90
CA ASP A 83 7.65 -3.18 4.04
C ASP A 83 8.12 -3.25 5.51
N PHE A 84 7.27 -2.93 6.47
CA PHE A 84 7.53 -3.14 7.90
C PHE A 84 7.69 -4.63 8.25
N LEU A 85 6.81 -5.50 7.74
CA LEU A 85 6.93 -6.95 7.92
C LEU A 85 8.26 -7.46 7.37
N GLY A 86 8.66 -7.01 6.18
CA GLY A 86 9.94 -7.37 5.60
C GLY A 86 11.12 -7.00 6.50
N ALA A 87 11.11 -5.79 7.06
CA ALA A 87 12.17 -5.34 7.99
C ALA A 87 12.16 -6.12 9.31
N VAL A 88 10.99 -6.33 9.91
CA VAL A 88 10.86 -7.08 11.18
C VAL A 88 11.29 -8.53 11.01
N LEU A 89 10.84 -9.22 9.95
CA LEU A 89 11.20 -10.62 9.74
C LEU A 89 12.69 -10.79 9.40
N ALA A 90 13.27 -9.82 8.70
CA ALA A 90 14.71 -9.82 8.39
C ALA A 90 15.62 -9.74 9.63
N ALA A 91 15.08 -9.39 10.80
CA ALA A 91 15.82 -9.48 12.07
C ALA A 91 16.19 -10.93 12.46
N LYS A 92 15.50 -11.92 11.89
CA LYS A 92 15.68 -13.33 12.27
C LYS A 92 15.79 -14.29 11.07
N TYR A 93 15.16 -13.95 9.93
CA TYR A 93 15.00 -14.83 8.79
C TYR A 93 15.52 -14.19 7.51
N LYS A 94 16.10 -14.97 6.60
CA LYS A 94 16.31 -14.50 5.23
C LYS A 94 14.93 -14.29 4.56
N THR A 95 14.55 -13.03 4.36
CA THR A 95 13.16 -12.64 4.05
C THR A 95 13.02 -12.13 2.63
N GLY A 96 12.12 -12.74 1.86
CA GLY A 96 11.60 -12.23 0.60
C GLY A 96 10.30 -11.44 0.79
N LYS A 97 10.04 -10.42 -0.02
CA LYS A 97 8.76 -9.68 0.00
C LYS A 97 8.28 -9.35 -1.40
N THR A 98 6.97 -9.16 -1.56
CA THR A 98 6.36 -8.74 -2.83
C THR A 98 7.04 -7.48 -3.37
N PRO A 99 7.63 -7.52 -4.58
CA PRO A 99 8.21 -6.34 -5.22
C PRO A 99 7.11 -5.37 -5.66
N GLY A 100 7.31 -4.06 -5.40
CA GLY A 100 6.37 -3.02 -5.82
C GLY A 100 4.92 -3.32 -5.41
N ASN A 101 4.03 -3.44 -6.40
CA ASN A 101 2.61 -3.73 -6.27
C ASN A 101 2.18 -5.04 -6.95
N LEU A 102 3.06 -6.04 -7.05
CA LEU A 102 2.76 -7.35 -7.63
C LEU A 102 1.84 -8.18 -6.71
N ASN A 103 0.62 -7.70 -6.50
CA ASN A 103 -0.32 -8.19 -5.50
C ASN A 103 -1.63 -8.76 -6.09
N SER A 104 -1.70 -8.91 -7.44
CA SER A 104 -2.84 -9.46 -8.18
C SER A 104 -2.65 -10.94 -8.51
N ASP A 105 -3.59 -11.49 -9.29
CA ASP A 105 -3.56 -12.85 -9.88
C ASP A 105 -2.34 -13.14 -10.78
N TYR A 106 -1.71 -12.12 -11.33
CA TYR A 106 -0.42 -12.20 -12.02
C TYR A 106 0.74 -11.85 -11.09
N GLY A 107 0.54 -10.86 -10.25
CA GLY A 107 1.57 -10.32 -9.37
C GLY A 107 2.02 -11.30 -8.30
N VAL A 108 1.09 -12.00 -7.64
CA VAL A 108 1.43 -13.00 -6.62
C VAL A 108 2.22 -14.18 -7.20
N PRO A 109 1.82 -14.81 -8.33
CA PRO A 109 2.66 -15.79 -9.01
C PRO A 109 4.06 -15.30 -9.34
N LEU A 110 4.18 -14.11 -9.94
CA LEU A 110 5.49 -13.55 -10.29
C LEU A 110 6.34 -13.25 -9.04
N THR A 111 5.70 -12.84 -7.94
CA THR A 111 6.37 -12.65 -6.66
C THR A 111 7.01 -13.95 -6.17
N VAL A 112 6.26 -15.04 -6.14
CA VAL A 112 6.78 -16.31 -5.59
C VAL A 112 7.83 -16.95 -6.50
N PHE A 113 7.73 -16.81 -7.81
CA PHE A 113 8.78 -17.26 -8.74
C PHE A 113 10.05 -16.42 -8.71
N GLY A 114 9.95 -15.18 -8.23
CA GLY A 114 11.09 -14.26 -8.12
C GLY A 114 11.84 -14.36 -6.80
N PHE A 115 11.41 -15.19 -5.87
CA PHE A 115 12.13 -15.39 -4.62
C PHE A 115 13.41 -16.20 -4.84
N GLU A 116 14.45 -15.90 -4.07
CA GLU A 116 15.66 -16.71 -4.00
C GLU A 116 15.35 -18.05 -3.33
N ASP A 117 16.04 -19.11 -3.73
CA ASP A 117 15.76 -20.49 -3.29
C ASP A 117 16.03 -20.73 -1.78
N ASP A 118 16.78 -19.86 -1.14
CA ASP A 118 17.22 -19.99 0.25
C ASP A 118 16.50 -19.02 1.22
N ILE A 119 15.39 -18.41 0.82
CA ILE A 119 14.59 -17.60 1.74
C ILE A 119 13.90 -18.49 2.79
N GLU A 120 13.85 -17.97 4.02
CA GLU A 120 13.22 -18.64 5.16
C GLU A 120 11.81 -18.08 5.45
N ALA A 121 11.58 -16.81 5.08
CA ALA A 121 10.30 -16.15 5.24
C ALA A 121 9.91 -15.35 4.00
N ALA A 122 8.61 -15.36 3.67
CA ALA A 122 8.03 -14.61 2.57
C ALA A 122 6.90 -13.69 3.08
N VAL A 123 6.97 -12.41 2.71
CA VAL A 123 5.90 -11.43 2.96
C VAL A 123 5.17 -11.16 1.64
N ILE A 124 3.91 -11.55 1.54
CA ILE A 124 3.14 -11.51 0.31
C ILE A 124 1.96 -10.54 0.45
N GLU A 125 2.00 -9.47 -0.34
CA GLU A 125 0.91 -8.52 -0.44
C GLU A 125 -0.20 -9.08 -1.34
N MET A 126 -1.46 -9.02 -0.89
CA MET A 126 -2.64 -9.49 -1.61
C MET A 126 -3.63 -8.36 -1.85
N GLY A 127 -3.89 -8.05 -3.12
CA GLY A 127 -4.87 -7.07 -3.59
C GLY A 127 -6.09 -7.75 -4.17
N ALA A 128 -7.30 -7.30 -3.82
CA ALA A 128 -8.52 -7.70 -4.49
C ALA A 128 -8.87 -6.71 -5.61
N GLY A 129 -9.56 -7.19 -6.63
CA GLY A 129 -10.03 -6.40 -7.77
C GLY A 129 -11.22 -7.09 -8.46
N GLU A 130 -11.59 -6.63 -9.64
CA GLU A 130 -12.70 -7.21 -10.42
C GLU A 130 -12.42 -8.67 -10.82
N SER A 131 -11.17 -8.98 -11.15
CA SER A 131 -10.76 -10.28 -11.71
C SER A 131 -10.17 -11.24 -10.68
N VAL A 132 -9.92 -10.82 -9.43
CA VAL A 132 -9.26 -11.65 -8.43
C VAL A 132 -9.80 -11.43 -7.02
N HIS A 133 -10.03 -12.54 -6.34
CA HIS A 133 -10.40 -12.56 -4.92
C HIS A 133 -9.21 -12.87 -4.01
N ILE A 134 -9.20 -12.28 -2.80
CA ILE A 134 -8.16 -12.57 -1.81
C ILE A 134 -8.11 -14.06 -1.47
N SER A 135 -9.24 -14.76 -1.48
CA SER A 135 -9.29 -16.20 -1.23
C SER A 135 -8.59 -17.02 -2.32
N GLU A 136 -8.56 -16.56 -3.59
CA GLU A 136 -7.82 -17.23 -4.66
C GLU A 136 -6.31 -17.05 -4.47
N LEU A 137 -5.87 -15.86 -4.08
CA LEU A 137 -4.46 -15.58 -3.77
C LEU A 137 -4.02 -16.35 -2.50
N ALA A 138 -4.89 -16.46 -1.50
CA ALA A 138 -4.65 -17.27 -0.32
C ALA A 138 -4.57 -18.78 -0.64
N ASP A 139 -5.24 -19.25 -1.70
CA ASP A 139 -5.12 -20.64 -2.17
C ASP A 139 -3.72 -20.96 -2.74
N ILE A 140 -3.10 -19.97 -3.42
CA ILE A 140 -1.73 -20.10 -3.92
C ILE A 140 -0.75 -20.17 -2.76
N VAL A 141 -0.84 -19.20 -1.84
CA VAL A 141 0.19 -18.94 -0.84
C VAL A 141 0.05 -19.83 0.39
N ARG A 142 -1.19 -20.12 0.83
CA ARG A 142 -1.46 -20.83 2.10
C ARG A 142 -0.69 -20.21 3.27
N PRO A 143 -0.96 -18.94 3.62
CA PRO A 143 -0.20 -18.24 4.65
C PRO A 143 -0.45 -18.82 6.04
N GLN A 144 0.59 -18.85 6.89
CA GLN A 144 0.49 -19.18 8.32
C GLN A 144 0.04 -17.96 9.15
N ILE A 145 0.36 -16.76 8.66
CA ILE A 145 -0.09 -15.51 9.29
C ILE A 145 -0.76 -14.64 8.24
N GLY A 146 -1.99 -14.21 8.53
CA GLY A 146 -2.73 -13.24 7.72
C GLY A 146 -2.85 -11.91 8.46
N VAL A 147 -2.44 -10.81 7.84
CA VAL A 147 -2.53 -9.46 8.40
C VAL A 147 -3.57 -8.66 7.64
N VAL A 148 -4.55 -8.09 8.34
CA VAL A 148 -5.59 -7.23 7.76
C VAL A 148 -5.45 -5.82 8.31
N THR A 149 -5.03 -4.89 7.45
CA THR A 149 -4.68 -3.51 7.88
C THR A 149 -5.92 -2.68 8.18
N ASN A 150 -6.85 -2.61 7.24
CA ASN A 150 -8.12 -1.90 7.38
C ASN A 150 -9.11 -2.24 6.27
N VAL A 151 -10.34 -1.72 6.41
CA VAL A 151 -11.39 -1.74 5.38
C VAL A 151 -11.92 -0.33 5.19
N GLY A 152 -11.45 0.33 4.14
CA GLY A 152 -11.88 1.66 3.72
C GLY A 152 -12.98 1.63 2.66
N THR A 153 -12.90 2.58 1.72
CA THR A 153 -13.87 2.76 0.62
C THR A 153 -13.30 2.38 -0.75
N SER A 154 -12.00 2.03 -0.84
CA SER A 154 -11.39 1.61 -2.12
C SER A 154 -12.06 0.35 -2.67
N HIS A 155 -12.31 0.30 -3.99
CA HIS A 155 -12.99 -0.81 -4.70
C HIS A 155 -14.47 -1.02 -4.33
N LEU A 156 -15.16 0.00 -3.79
CA LEU A 156 -16.60 -0.09 -3.52
C LEU A 156 -17.42 -0.28 -4.79
N GLU A 157 -16.97 0.22 -5.93
CA GLU A 157 -17.60 0.00 -7.23
C GLU A 157 -17.72 -1.50 -7.56
N VAL A 158 -16.67 -2.28 -7.20
CA VAL A 158 -16.62 -3.73 -7.43
C VAL A 158 -17.45 -4.50 -6.40
N PHE A 159 -17.29 -4.17 -5.12
CA PHE A 159 -17.87 -4.96 -4.03
C PHE A 159 -19.20 -4.42 -3.49
N GLY A 160 -19.58 -3.20 -3.86
CA GLY A 160 -20.85 -2.55 -3.54
C GLY A 160 -20.94 -1.99 -2.13
N THR A 161 -20.53 -2.74 -1.08
CA THR A 161 -20.61 -2.28 0.32
C THR A 161 -19.34 -2.58 1.09
N ARG A 162 -19.08 -1.80 2.18
CA ARG A 162 -17.93 -2.04 3.07
C ARG A 162 -18.01 -3.38 3.79
N GLU A 163 -19.20 -3.89 4.06
CA GLU A 163 -19.42 -5.22 4.63
C GLU A 163 -18.92 -6.33 3.70
N LYS A 164 -19.31 -6.27 2.41
CA LYS A 164 -18.84 -7.23 1.41
C LYS A 164 -17.33 -7.13 1.20
N LEU A 165 -16.81 -5.90 1.15
CA LEU A 165 -15.37 -5.66 1.05
C LEU A 165 -14.62 -6.23 2.27
N SER A 166 -15.20 -6.15 3.46
CA SER A 166 -14.62 -6.74 4.68
C SER A 166 -14.54 -8.27 4.58
N ILE A 167 -15.62 -8.92 4.12
CA ILE A 167 -15.64 -10.37 3.90
C ILE A 167 -14.59 -10.77 2.86
N GLU A 168 -14.45 -9.98 1.80
CA GLU A 168 -13.42 -10.17 0.78
C GLU A 168 -12.00 -10.14 1.38
N LYS A 169 -11.68 -9.13 2.20
CA LYS A 169 -10.37 -9.04 2.85
C LYS A 169 -10.13 -10.19 3.83
N LEU A 170 -11.17 -10.61 4.55
CA LEU A 170 -11.10 -11.77 5.43
C LEU A 170 -10.95 -13.11 4.68
N GLY A 171 -11.11 -13.12 3.36
CA GLY A 171 -10.76 -14.23 2.48
C GLY A 171 -9.31 -14.71 2.61
N ILE A 172 -8.41 -13.88 3.16
CA ILE A 172 -7.03 -14.26 3.50
C ILE A 172 -6.97 -15.48 4.45
N MET A 173 -8.00 -15.68 5.26
CA MET A 173 -8.12 -16.80 6.21
C MET A 173 -8.84 -18.02 5.63
N ARG A 174 -9.19 -18.02 4.33
CA ARG A 174 -10.03 -19.06 3.72
C ARG A 174 -9.55 -20.47 3.99
N TYR A 175 -8.25 -20.65 4.14
CA TYR A 175 -7.61 -21.94 4.32
C TYR A 175 -6.94 -22.12 5.68
N PHE A 176 -7.28 -21.26 6.63
CA PHE A 176 -6.82 -21.39 8.02
C PHE A 176 -7.49 -22.57 8.70
N ASN A 177 -6.79 -23.16 9.64
CA ASN A 177 -7.27 -24.21 10.53
C ASN A 177 -6.79 -23.92 11.97
N ASP A 178 -6.19 -24.86 12.68
CA ASP A 178 -5.87 -24.76 14.12
C ASP A 178 -4.47 -24.20 14.45
N LYS A 179 -3.67 -23.81 13.46
CA LYS A 179 -2.27 -23.37 13.66
C LYS A 179 -1.98 -21.96 13.19
N GLU A 180 -2.82 -21.46 12.32
CA GLU A 180 -2.64 -20.15 11.69
C GLU A 180 -3.04 -19.02 12.64
N THR A 181 -2.54 -17.83 12.31
CA THR A 181 -2.81 -16.61 13.09
C THR A 181 -3.35 -15.52 12.16
N VAL A 182 -4.44 -14.87 12.55
CA VAL A 182 -4.87 -13.62 11.95
C VAL A 182 -4.54 -12.45 12.86
N ILE A 183 -4.00 -11.40 12.30
CA ILE A 183 -3.68 -10.14 12.98
C ILE A 183 -4.52 -9.04 12.37
N VAL A 184 -5.30 -8.34 13.18
CA VAL A 184 -6.25 -7.35 12.71
C VAL A 184 -6.06 -6.01 13.42
N ASN A 185 -6.25 -4.94 12.66
CA ASN A 185 -6.35 -3.60 13.22
C ASN A 185 -7.75 -3.39 13.81
N SER A 186 -7.86 -3.36 15.13
CA SER A 186 -9.13 -3.19 15.85
C SER A 186 -9.63 -1.73 15.88
N ASP A 187 -8.80 -0.75 15.54
CA ASP A 187 -9.25 0.63 15.34
C ASP A 187 -10.05 0.77 14.01
N CYS A 188 -10.06 -0.27 13.17
CA CYS A 188 -10.92 -0.31 12.00
C CYS A 188 -12.34 -0.70 12.38
N ASP A 189 -13.29 0.24 12.27
CA ASP A 189 -14.70 0.10 12.61
C ASP A 189 -15.35 -1.15 11.99
N MET A 190 -15.01 -1.47 10.74
CA MET A 190 -15.58 -2.62 10.04
C MET A 190 -15.09 -3.96 10.59
N LEU A 191 -13.81 -4.07 10.96
CA LEU A 191 -13.25 -5.30 11.53
C LEU A 191 -13.80 -5.54 12.93
N THR A 192 -13.96 -4.49 13.72
CA THR A 192 -14.59 -4.54 15.05
C THR A 192 -16.08 -4.89 14.96
N ARG A 193 -16.82 -4.22 14.05
CA ARG A 193 -18.26 -4.42 13.84
C ARG A 193 -18.60 -5.85 13.39
N LEU A 194 -17.80 -6.44 12.52
CA LEU A 194 -18.00 -7.81 12.04
C LEU A 194 -17.71 -8.88 13.10
N LYS A 195 -17.10 -8.50 14.23
CA LYS A 195 -16.65 -9.45 15.26
C LYS A 195 -15.87 -10.59 14.62
N VAL A 196 -14.66 -10.28 14.15
CA VAL A 196 -13.76 -11.23 13.45
C VAL A 196 -13.72 -12.60 14.13
N SER A 197 -13.77 -12.63 15.46
CA SER A 197 -13.85 -13.86 16.26
C SER A 197 -15.01 -14.81 15.91
N LYS A 198 -16.08 -14.32 15.27
CA LYS A 198 -17.21 -15.15 14.84
C LYS A 198 -17.05 -15.72 13.42
N ILE A 199 -16.12 -15.16 12.65
CA ILE A 199 -15.91 -15.50 11.23
C ILE A 199 -14.65 -16.34 11.05
N VAL A 200 -13.70 -16.20 11.97
CA VAL A 200 -12.42 -16.91 11.95
C VAL A 200 -12.64 -18.42 12.08
N PRO A 201 -11.96 -19.25 11.27
CA PRO A 201 -11.99 -20.69 11.41
C PRO A 201 -11.62 -21.15 12.82
N SER A 202 -12.27 -22.24 13.29
CA SER A 202 -12.04 -22.78 14.64
C SER A 202 -10.55 -23.12 14.84
N GLY A 203 -9.99 -22.72 15.98
CA GLY A 203 -8.59 -23.00 16.31
C GLY A 203 -7.58 -21.92 15.87
N THR A 204 -7.98 -21.00 14.98
CA THR A 204 -7.13 -19.89 14.56
C THR A 204 -6.85 -18.93 15.73
N THR A 205 -5.58 -18.56 15.92
CA THR A 205 -5.21 -17.50 16.87
C THR A 205 -5.59 -16.14 16.30
N ILE A 206 -6.21 -15.27 17.11
CA ILE A 206 -6.50 -13.89 16.75
C ILE A 206 -5.60 -12.98 17.59
N LEU A 207 -4.84 -12.11 16.94
CA LEU A 207 -4.12 -11.01 17.59
C LEU A 207 -4.72 -9.70 17.14
N THR A 208 -4.97 -8.80 18.08
CA THR A 208 -5.55 -7.49 17.85
C THR A 208 -4.53 -6.39 18.11
N VAL A 209 -4.54 -5.39 17.24
CA VAL A 209 -3.69 -4.20 17.32
C VAL A 209 -4.57 -2.96 17.30
N GLY A 210 -4.39 -2.05 18.21
CA GLY A 210 -5.18 -0.81 18.25
C GLY A 210 -4.92 0.06 19.46
N SER A 211 -5.72 1.11 19.61
CA SER A 211 -5.61 2.08 20.71
C SER A 211 -6.40 1.69 21.96
N ALA A 212 -7.33 0.74 21.87
CA ALA A 212 -8.14 0.29 23.01
C ALA A 212 -7.39 -0.70 23.91
N ASP A 213 -7.67 -0.67 25.22
CA ASP A 213 -6.94 -1.44 26.24
C ASP A 213 -7.16 -2.97 26.18
N ASP A 214 -8.15 -3.42 25.42
CA ASP A 214 -8.48 -4.85 25.25
C ASP A 214 -7.73 -5.51 24.07
N ASN A 215 -6.79 -4.80 23.46
CA ASN A 215 -5.96 -5.32 22.39
C ASN A 215 -4.74 -6.10 22.91
N ASN A 216 -4.21 -7.00 22.09
CA ASN A 216 -2.94 -7.68 22.38
C ASN A 216 -1.73 -6.74 22.22
N PHE A 217 -1.82 -5.77 21.30
CA PHE A 217 -0.80 -4.75 21.07
C PHE A 217 -1.48 -3.38 21.08
N ILE A 218 -1.14 -2.54 22.07
CA ILE A 218 -1.78 -1.26 22.33
C ILE A 218 -0.77 -0.15 22.09
N PHE A 219 -1.09 0.81 21.22
CA PHE A 219 -0.27 2.00 21.05
C PHE A 219 -1.00 3.24 21.61
N ARG A 220 -0.28 4.01 22.42
CA ARG A 220 -0.80 5.23 23.09
C ARG A 220 0.26 6.31 23.14
N ASP A 221 -0.12 7.51 23.63
CA ASP A 221 0.79 8.66 23.77
C ASP A 221 1.49 9.02 22.45
N ILE A 222 0.71 9.04 21.35
CA ILE A 222 1.20 9.27 20.00
C ILE A 222 1.75 10.70 19.90
N LYS A 223 3.01 10.78 19.40
CA LYS A 223 3.65 12.05 19.03
C LYS A 223 3.98 12.01 17.55
N ASP A 224 3.31 12.87 16.79
CA ASP A 224 3.56 13.04 15.35
C ASP A 224 4.53 14.21 15.17
N ASN A 225 5.76 13.93 14.72
CA ASN A 225 6.80 14.91 14.48
C ASN A 225 6.91 15.27 12.97
N GLY A 226 5.84 15.03 12.22
CA GLY A 226 5.82 15.27 10.78
C GLY A 226 6.85 14.43 10.05
N ILE A 227 7.73 15.07 9.28
CA ILE A 227 8.77 14.38 8.50
C ILE A 227 9.86 13.71 9.33
N ASP A 228 9.96 14.00 10.61
CA ASP A 228 10.93 13.38 11.52
C ASP A 228 10.40 12.08 12.12
N GLY A 229 9.21 11.64 11.67
CA GLY A 229 8.62 10.37 12.05
C GLY A 229 7.59 10.47 13.18
N VAL A 230 7.19 9.32 13.68
CA VAL A 230 6.14 9.20 14.69
C VAL A 230 6.63 8.31 15.82
N SER A 231 6.29 8.66 17.06
CA SER A 231 6.58 7.84 18.24
C SER A 231 5.34 7.60 19.09
N CYS A 232 5.36 6.51 19.86
CA CYS A 232 4.31 6.16 20.82
C CYS A 232 4.86 5.27 21.91
N ILE A 233 4.04 5.01 22.92
CA ILE A 233 4.24 3.90 23.85
C ILE A 233 3.47 2.70 23.31
N LEU A 234 4.15 1.57 23.19
CA LEU A 234 3.59 0.29 22.77
C LEU A 234 3.55 -0.66 23.96
N ASP A 235 2.37 -1.15 24.33
CA ASP A 235 2.23 -2.26 25.27
C ASP A 235 1.93 -3.55 24.49
N ALA A 236 2.70 -4.60 24.74
CA ALA A 236 2.46 -5.93 24.24
C ALA A 236 1.89 -6.81 25.36
N GLN A 237 0.75 -7.46 25.10
CA GLN A 237 -0.01 -8.30 26.01
C GLN A 237 -0.33 -9.64 25.29
N THR A 238 0.68 -10.45 25.13
CA THR A 238 0.58 -11.73 24.39
C THR A 238 0.21 -12.90 25.29
N GLY A 239 0.38 -12.74 26.60
CA GLY A 239 0.26 -13.79 27.59
C GLY A 239 1.54 -14.64 27.75
N ASP A 240 2.64 -14.21 27.15
CA ASP A 240 3.97 -14.81 27.27
C ASP A 240 4.94 -13.75 27.80
N GLU A 241 5.50 -13.98 29.00
CA GLU A 241 6.37 -13.04 29.72
C GLU A 241 7.63 -12.67 28.91
N ASP A 242 8.07 -13.50 27.98
CA ASP A 242 9.21 -13.21 27.09
C ASP A 242 8.91 -12.13 26.05
N TYR A 243 7.63 -11.89 25.76
CA TYR A 243 7.15 -10.96 24.73
C TYR A 243 6.26 -9.84 25.29
N ASP A 244 5.79 -9.96 26.53
CA ASP A 244 4.97 -8.94 27.18
C ASP A 244 5.83 -7.80 27.71
N GLY A 245 5.29 -6.60 27.68
CA GLY A 245 5.95 -5.40 28.21
C GLY A 245 5.52 -4.09 27.57
N THR A 246 6.09 -3.02 28.09
CA THR A 246 5.91 -1.64 27.60
C THR A 246 7.19 -1.17 26.92
N PHE A 247 7.07 -0.65 25.70
CA PHE A 247 8.18 -0.25 24.85
C PHE A 247 7.99 1.14 24.29
N GLU A 248 9.06 1.89 24.12
CA GLU A 248 9.04 3.10 23.27
C GLU A 248 9.18 2.66 21.82
N LEU A 249 8.19 2.98 20.99
CA LEU A 249 8.20 2.75 19.56
C LEU A 249 8.42 4.08 18.85
N THR A 250 9.50 4.17 18.08
CA THR A 250 9.74 5.28 17.16
C THR A 250 9.96 4.72 15.76
N ILE A 251 9.20 5.22 14.80
CA ILE A 251 9.35 4.87 13.38
C ILE A 251 9.77 6.11 12.59
N PRO A 252 10.82 6.04 11.76
CA PRO A 252 11.29 7.16 10.94
C PRO A 252 10.40 7.32 9.69
N VAL A 253 9.08 7.31 9.89
CA VAL A 253 8.08 7.32 8.83
C VAL A 253 6.98 8.29 9.17
N VAL A 254 6.61 9.07 8.20
CA VAL A 254 5.61 10.12 8.30
C VAL A 254 4.21 9.56 8.48
N GLY A 255 3.44 10.19 9.35
CA GLY A 255 2.02 9.94 9.53
C GLY A 255 1.70 8.90 10.60
N SER A 256 0.90 9.33 11.59
CA SER A 256 0.51 8.52 12.75
C SER A 256 -0.20 7.19 12.41
N HIS A 257 -0.86 7.11 11.23
CA HIS A 257 -1.46 5.86 10.75
C HIS A 257 -0.44 4.73 10.52
N ASN A 258 0.84 5.08 10.31
CA ASN A 258 1.90 4.10 10.16
C ASN A 258 2.28 3.41 11.48
N LEU A 259 1.91 3.96 12.63
CA LEU A 259 2.06 3.26 13.92
C LEU A 259 1.25 1.96 13.96
N GLY A 260 -0.02 2.02 13.52
CA GLY A 260 -0.85 0.81 13.41
C GLY A 260 -0.23 -0.22 12.45
N ASN A 261 0.26 0.23 11.28
CA ASN A 261 0.91 -0.65 10.30
C ASN A 261 2.21 -1.29 10.86
N ALA A 262 3.04 -0.51 11.55
CA ALA A 262 4.26 -0.99 12.20
C ALA A 262 3.94 -1.97 13.35
N THR A 263 2.92 -1.66 14.16
CA THR A 263 2.51 -2.52 15.27
C THR A 263 1.94 -3.86 14.76
N LEU A 264 1.20 -3.88 13.65
CA LEU A 264 0.79 -5.12 12.98
C LEU A 264 2.00 -5.98 12.57
N ALA A 265 3.09 -5.35 12.10
CA ALA A 265 4.32 -6.07 11.77
C ALA A 265 5.04 -6.58 13.01
N ILE A 266 5.08 -5.81 14.11
CA ILE A 266 5.63 -6.26 15.40
C ILE A 266 4.86 -7.48 15.90
N ALA A 267 3.52 -7.43 15.87
CA ALA A 267 2.67 -8.55 16.28
C ALA A 267 2.93 -9.83 15.48
N ALA A 268 3.14 -9.70 14.16
CA ALA A 268 3.50 -10.85 13.31
C ALA A 268 4.90 -11.38 13.64
N GLY A 269 5.89 -10.50 13.85
CA GLY A 269 7.23 -10.88 14.27
C GLY A 269 7.23 -11.61 15.61
N THR A 270 6.46 -11.11 16.58
CA THR A 270 6.30 -11.72 17.91
C THR A 270 5.73 -13.13 17.79
N ARG A 271 4.73 -13.33 16.94
CA ARG A 271 4.15 -14.66 16.67
C ARG A 271 5.17 -15.64 16.07
N LEU A 272 6.21 -15.13 15.42
CA LEU A 272 7.32 -15.89 14.82
C LEU A 272 8.58 -15.94 15.71
N GLY A 273 8.47 -15.52 16.96
CA GLY A 273 9.56 -15.60 17.94
C GLY A 273 10.62 -14.49 17.79
N ILE A 274 10.24 -13.32 17.29
CA ILE A 274 11.03 -12.09 17.29
C ILE A 274 10.56 -11.24 18.47
N LYS A 275 11.45 -10.91 19.41
CA LYS A 275 11.06 -10.11 20.57
C LYS A 275 10.63 -8.70 20.14
N PRO A 276 9.61 -8.08 20.78
CA PRO A 276 9.15 -6.74 20.41
C PRO A 276 10.26 -5.71 20.32
N LYS A 277 11.24 -5.77 21.23
CA LYS A 277 12.41 -4.88 21.22
C LYS A 277 13.25 -5.02 19.95
N ASP A 278 13.48 -6.26 19.48
CA ASP A 278 14.26 -6.52 18.28
C ASP A 278 13.46 -6.11 17.02
N ALA A 279 12.14 -6.35 17.02
CA ALA A 279 11.24 -5.89 15.97
C ALA A 279 11.24 -4.36 15.85
N ILE A 280 11.18 -3.64 16.98
CA ILE A 280 11.23 -2.16 17.00
C ILE A 280 12.57 -1.65 16.43
N LEU A 281 13.68 -2.27 16.79
CA LEU A 281 15.00 -1.90 16.24
C LEU A 281 15.06 -2.13 14.72
N ALA A 282 14.49 -3.23 14.25
CA ALA A 282 14.46 -3.56 12.82
C ALA A 282 13.62 -2.55 11.99
N LEU A 283 12.56 -1.97 12.57
CA LEU A 283 11.76 -0.96 11.90
C LEU A 283 12.55 0.29 11.51
N GLY A 284 13.61 0.63 12.25
CA GLY A 284 14.51 1.73 11.89
C GLY A 284 15.23 1.54 10.56
N ASN A 285 15.32 0.30 10.07
CA ASN A 285 15.94 -0.07 8.79
C ASN A 285 14.92 -0.36 7.67
N THR A 286 13.69 0.07 7.83
CA THR A 286 12.65 -0.20 6.82
C THR A 286 12.93 0.55 5.53
N HIS A 287 13.05 -0.19 4.43
CA HIS A 287 13.13 0.36 3.09
C HIS A 287 11.75 0.34 2.44
N PHE A 288 11.17 1.51 2.21
CA PHE A 288 9.86 1.65 1.60
C PHE A 288 9.91 1.54 0.08
N SER A 289 8.83 1.05 -0.49
CA SER A 289 8.62 1.09 -1.93
C SER A 289 8.58 2.54 -2.41
N SER A 290 9.29 2.87 -3.50
CA SER A 290 9.42 4.24 -4.04
C SER A 290 8.07 4.93 -4.27
N GLY A 291 8.04 6.25 -4.07
CA GLY A 291 6.85 7.09 -4.27
C GLY A 291 5.80 7.02 -3.17
N ARG A 292 6.15 6.49 -1.98
CA ARG A 292 5.27 6.45 -0.81
C ARG A 292 5.91 7.11 0.40
N LEU A 293 5.57 8.40 0.61
CA LEU A 293 6.10 9.22 1.70
C LEU A 293 7.64 9.22 1.75
N GLU A 294 8.26 9.13 0.58
CA GLU A 294 9.71 9.21 0.43
C GLU A 294 10.19 10.64 0.65
N ILE A 295 11.14 10.83 1.56
CA ILE A 295 11.64 12.17 1.89
C ILE A 295 12.90 12.45 1.09
N ASP A 296 12.81 13.41 0.18
CA ASP A 296 13.92 13.93 -0.61
C ASP A 296 14.37 15.29 -0.02
N ARG A 297 15.49 15.27 0.71
CA ARG A 297 16.07 16.46 1.34
C ARG A 297 17.10 17.07 0.39
N ARG A 298 16.80 18.25 -0.14
CA ARG A 298 17.68 19.01 -1.00
C ARG A 298 18.27 20.22 -0.25
N ASP A 299 19.30 20.84 -0.80
CA ASP A 299 19.99 21.96 -0.14
C ASP A 299 19.07 23.12 0.25
N ASN A 300 18.03 23.35 -0.56
CA ASN A 300 17.15 24.51 -0.42
C ASN A 300 15.74 24.18 0.07
N LEU A 301 15.27 22.92 -0.06
CA LEU A 301 13.89 22.53 0.22
C LEU A 301 13.81 21.04 0.54
N THR A 302 12.68 20.61 1.07
CA THR A 302 12.42 19.19 1.31
C THR A 302 11.15 18.76 0.58
N ILE A 303 11.21 17.66 -0.17
CA ILE A 303 10.07 17.10 -0.91
C ILE A 303 9.64 15.81 -0.25
N ILE A 304 8.34 15.70 -0.03
CA ILE A 304 7.66 14.46 0.37
C ILE A 304 7.05 13.88 -0.89
N ASN A 305 7.69 12.86 -1.45
CA ASN A 305 7.20 12.13 -2.62
C ASN A 305 6.17 11.10 -2.20
N ASP A 306 4.90 11.39 -2.42
CA ASP A 306 3.78 10.47 -2.22
C ASP A 306 2.93 10.35 -3.51
N ALA A 307 3.61 10.36 -4.66
CA ALA A 307 3.02 10.38 -5.99
C ALA A 307 2.62 8.99 -6.53
N TYR A 308 2.70 7.94 -5.71
CA TYR A 308 2.38 6.59 -6.16
C TYR A 308 0.87 6.38 -6.40
N ASN A 309 0.01 6.86 -5.50
CA ASN A 309 -1.44 6.80 -5.63
C ASN A 309 -2.13 7.80 -4.71
N ALA A 310 -3.37 8.16 -5.01
CA ALA A 310 -4.15 9.11 -4.24
C ALA A 310 -5.61 8.67 -4.07
N SER A 311 -6.14 8.92 -2.87
CA SER A 311 -7.56 8.91 -2.52
C SER A 311 -7.86 10.14 -1.67
N PRO A 312 -9.13 10.56 -1.51
CA PRO A 312 -9.47 11.72 -0.68
C PRO A 312 -8.92 11.63 0.75
N GLU A 313 -9.02 10.45 1.37
CA GLU A 313 -8.53 10.21 2.72
C GLU A 313 -7.00 10.33 2.78
N SER A 314 -6.30 9.75 1.80
CA SER A 314 -4.84 9.79 1.75
C SER A 314 -4.30 11.19 1.41
N MET A 315 -5.02 11.98 0.61
CA MET A 315 -4.69 13.39 0.35
C MET A 315 -4.79 14.22 1.63
N LYS A 316 -5.92 14.09 2.37
CA LYS A 316 -6.12 14.78 3.66
C LYS A 316 -5.10 14.35 4.71
N ALA A 317 -4.78 13.07 4.78
CA ALA A 317 -3.74 12.56 5.68
C ALA A 317 -2.35 13.14 5.33
N GLY A 318 -2.01 13.23 4.04
CA GLY A 318 -0.79 13.86 3.57
C GLY A 318 -0.71 15.35 3.94
N ILE A 319 -1.78 16.11 3.74
CA ILE A 319 -1.85 17.53 4.14
C ILE A 319 -1.72 17.67 5.68
N LYS A 320 -2.42 16.84 6.45
CA LYS A 320 -2.31 16.85 7.92
C LYS A 320 -0.88 16.63 8.38
N MET A 321 -0.20 15.67 7.80
CA MET A 321 1.19 15.35 8.08
C MET A 321 2.12 16.51 7.67
N LEU A 322 1.92 17.10 6.48
CA LEU A 322 2.66 18.26 6.02
C LEU A 322 2.59 19.39 7.04
N MET A 323 1.38 19.71 7.52
CA MET A 323 1.13 20.77 8.49
C MET A 323 1.64 20.46 9.90
N ALA A 324 1.82 19.18 10.26
CA ALA A 324 2.44 18.78 11.53
C ALA A 324 3.97 18.93 11.52
N SER A 325 4.56 19.07 10.34
CA SER A 325 6.01 19.17 10.16
C SER A 325 6.49 20.61 10.35
N LYS A 326 7.74 20.78 10.84
CA LYS A 326 8.36 22.11 10.95
C LYS A 326 8.89 22.55 9.60
N ALA A 327 8.45 23.71 9.11
CA ALA A 327 8.95 24.32 7.87
C ALA A 327 8.74 25.84 7.91
N GLU A 328 9.44 26.57 7.02
CA GLU A 328 9.20 27.99 6.81
C GLU A 328 7.91 28.23 6.03
N ARG A 329 7.60 27.33 5.09
CA ARG A 329 6.34 27.36 4.31
C ARG A 329 5.96 25.93 3.89
N HIS A 330 4.66 25.61 4.01
CA HIS A 330 4.09 24.33 3.60
C HIS A 330 3.45 24.46 2.21
N VAL A 331 3.84 23.58 1.31
CA VAL A 331 3.39 23.56 -0.08
C VAL A 331 2.81 22.19 -0.40
N ALA A 332 1.62 22.14 -0.99
CA ALA A 332 1.07 20.90 -1.53
C ALA A 332 0.92 21.00 -3.05
N ILE A 333 1.48 20.04 -3.77
CA ILE A 333 1.30 19.83 -5.21
C ILE A 333 0.43 18.60 -5.37
N LEU A 334 -0.85 18.81 -5.68
CA LEU A 334 -1.86 17.76 -5.72
C LEU A 334 -2.35 17.55 -7.15
N GLY A 335 -2.35 16.29 -7.60
CA GLY A 335 -2.91 15.93 -8.91
C GLY A 335 -4.26 15.23 -8.81
N ASP A 336 -4.75 14.73 -9.96
CA ASP A 336 -6.00 14.01 -10.05
C ASP A 336 -6.00 12.73 -9.20
N MET A 337 -7.17 12.43 -8.64
CA MET A 337 -7.50 11.13 -8.04
C MET A 337 -8.38 10.35 -9.02
N PHE A 338 -7.96 9.14 -9.38
CA PHE A 338 -8.71 8.28 -10.29
C PHE A 338 -9.57 7.26 -9.53
N GLU A 339 -10.46 6.56 -10.25
CA GLU A 339 -11.32 5.49 -9.72
C GLU A 339 -12.29 5.94 -8.62
N LEU A 340 -12.79 7.18 -8.70
CA LEU A 340 -13.72 7.77 -7.71
C LEU A 340 -15.19 7.71 -8.15
N GLY A 341 -15.49 7.26 -9.38
CA GLY A 341 -16.83 7.19 -9.91
C GLY A 341 -17.52 8.55 -10.03
N ASP A 342 -18.85 8.57 -9.90
CA ASP A 342 -19.69 9.76 -10.09
C ASP A 342 -19.44 10.85 -9.04
N ASP A 343 -18.94 10.49 -7.86
CA ASP A 343 -18.64 11.42 -6.76
C ASP A 343 -17.29 12.13 -6.92
N SER A 344 -16.57 11.90 -8.02
CA SER A 344 -15.20 12.38 -8.23
C SER A 344 -15.04 13.88 -7.95
N VAL A 345 -15.92 14.72 -8.49
CA VAL A 345 -15.85 16.18 -8.33
C VAL A 345 -15.98 16.58 -6.86
N GLU A 346 -16.97 16.04 -6.16
CA GLU A 346 -17.22 16.38 -4.74
C GLU A 346 -16.09 15.90 -3.85
N LEU A 347 -15.54 14.72 -4.12
CA LEU A 347 -14.40 14.17 -3.41
C LEU A 347 -13.15 15.02 -3.61
N HIS A 348 -12.86 15.50 -4.82
CA HIS A 348 -11.79 16.46 -5.08
C HIS A 348 -12.03 17.79 -4.32
N ARG A 349 -13.24 18.34 -4.39
CA ARG A 349 -13.62 19.57 -3.66
C ARG A 349 -13.38 19.44 -2.17
N SER A 350 -13.70 18.27 -1.58
CA SER A 350 -13.49 18.01 -0.16
C SER A 350 -12.02 18.11 0.30
N VAL A 351 -11.07 17.83 -0.62
CA VAL A 351 -9.63 17.98 -0.37
C VAL A 351 -9.23 19.45 -0.37
N GLY A 352 -9.73 20.25 -1.33
CA GLY A 352 -9.43 21.68 -1.42
C GLY A 352 -9.91 22.45 -0.18
N ALA A 353 -11.16 22.21 0.24
CA ALA A 353 -11.70 22.80 1.48
C ALA A 353 -10.89 22.39 2.73
N TYR A 354 -10.45 21.13 2.79
CA TYR A 354 -9.59 20.64 3.87
C TYR A 354 -8.23 21.34 3.90
N ALA A 355 -7.60 21.55 2.74
CA ALA A 355 -6.29 22.20 2.65
C ALA A 355 -6.31 23.62 3.23
N VAL A 356 -7.35 24.40 2.90
CA VAL A 356 -7.55 25.75 3.46
C VAL A 356 -7.83 25.69 4.98
N GLY A 357 -8.72 24.78 5.40
CA GLY A 357 -9.04 24.59 6.82
C GLY A 357 -7.84 24.14 7.66
N ALA A 358 -6.89 23.45 7.07
CA ALA A 358 -5.63 23.02 7.69
C ALA A 358 -4.59 24.16 7.78
N GLY A 359 -4.79 25.28 7.07
CA GLY A 359 -3.88 26.42 7.10
C GLY A 359 -2.71 26.33 6.11
N LEU A 360 -2.84 25.54 5.04
CA LEU A 360 -1.81 25.39 3.99
C LEU A 360 -1.47 26.76 3.36
N GLU A 361 -0.19 27.08 3.22
CA GLU A 361 0.22 28.38 2.66
C GLU A 361 0.20 28.41 1.12
N LEU A 362 0.57 27.30 0.45
CA LEU A 362 0.55 27.20 -1.01
C LEU A 362 -0.04 25.86 -1.47
N LEU A 363 -1.10 25.96 -2.26
CA LEU A 363 -1.71 24.83 -2.95
C LEU A 363 -1.49 24.95 -4.46
N ILE A 364 -0.84 23.96 -5.04
CA ILE A 364 -0.67 23.83 -6.49
C ILE A 364 -1.46 22.61 -6.92
N THR A 365 -2.35 22.75 -7.89
CA THR A 365 -3.11 21.64 -8.45
C THR A 365 -2.71 21.35 -9.88
N ILE A 366 -2.67 20.08 -10.28
CA ILE A 366 -2.28 19.64 -11.63
C ILE A 366 -3.27 18.59 -12.12
N GLY A 367 -3.98 18.90 -13.18
CA GLY A 367 -4.93 17.99 -13.82
C GLY A 367 -6.34 18.55 -13.91
N SER A 368 -7.17 17.92 -14.75
CA SER A 368 -8.53 18.38 -15.02
C SER A 368 -9.51 18.18 -13.87
N ASN A 369 -9.34 17.09 -13.10
CA ASN A 369 -10.15 16.84 -11.90
C ASN A 369 -9.63 17.63 -10.70
N ALA A 370 -8.32 17.83 -10.63
CA ALA A 370 -7.68 18.62 -9.58
C ALA A 370 -8.05 20.11 -9.62
N GLU A 371 -8.62 20.61 -10.73
CA GLU A 371 -9.25 21.93 -10.82
C GLU A 371 -10.36 22.09 -9.78
N ALA A 372 -11.10 21.01 -9.46
CA ALA A 372 -12.12 21.03 -8.41
C ALA A 372 -11.53 21.19 -7.00
N ILE A 373 -10.29 20.72 -6.76
CA ILE A 373 -9.55 20.99 -5.51
C ILE A 373 -9.27 22.49 -5.41
N ALA A 374 -8.73 23.10 -6.49
CA ALA A 374 -8.42 24.53 -6.54
C ALA A 374 -9.65 25.39 -6.32
N SER A 375 -10.72 25.12 -7.07
CA SER A 375 -12.01 25.86 -6.96
C SER A 375 -12.59 25.81 -5.56
N ALA A 376 -12.59 24.64 -4.91
CA ALA A 376 -13.09 24.52 -3.54
C ALA A 376 -12.20 25.21 -2.51
N ALA A 377 -10.90 25.27 -2.73
CA ALA A 377 -9.98 26.03 -1.91
C ALA A 377 -10.22 27.55 -2.03
N GLU A 378 -10.48 28.06 -3.23
CA GLU A 378 -10.84 29.46 -3.48
C GLU A 378 -12.20 29.81 -2.87
N ASP A 379 -13.23 28.94 -3.01
CA ASP A 379 -14.54 29.11 -2.38
C ASP A 379 -14.44 29.17 -0.86
N ALA A 380 -13.67 28.27 -0.25
CA ALA A 380 -13.47 28.22 1.20
C ALA A 380 -12.76 29.48 1.71
N PHE A 381 -11.84 30.05 0.94
CA PHE A 381 -11.18 31.32 1.25
C PHE A 381 -12.14 32.49 1.23
N MET A 382 -13.01 32.57 0.22
CA MET A 382 -14.00 33.66 0.09
C MET A 382 -15.12 33.61 1.14
N GLY A 383 -15.47 32.40 1.64
CA GLY A 383 -16.49 32.21 2.67
C GLY A 383 -16.01 32.52 4.11
N ALA A 384 -14.72 32.70 4.32
CA ALA A 384 -14.13 33.00 5.62
C ALA A 384 -14.14 34.52 5.93
N GLU A 385 -15.31 35.16 5.89
CA GLU A 385 -15.47 36.52 6.39
C GLU A 385 -15.15 36.59 7.91
N ASN A 386 -14.04 37.26 8.24
CA ASN A 386 -13.68 37.71 9.61
C ASN A 386 -12.85 36.80 10.53
N ASN A 387 -12.00 35.92 10.05
CA ASN A 387 -10.95 35.42 10.96
C ASN A 387 -9.65 35.06 10.23
N THR A 388 -8.53 35.20 10.92
CA THR A 388 -7.13 34.86 10.63
C THR A 388 -6.85 33.51 9.96
N ALA A 389 -7.75 33.00 9.11
CA ALA A 389 -7.55 31.84 8.27
C ALA A 389 -6.39 32.12 7.30
N SER A 390 -5.42 31.26 7.28
CA SER A 390 -4.22 31.34 6.48
C SER A 390 -4.54 31.75 5.05
N LYS A 391 -3.76 32.71 4.53
CA LYS A 391 -3.84 33.14 3.12
C LYS A 391 -3.32 32.02 2.21
N THR A 392 -4.07 30.93 2.05
CA THR A 392 -3.70 29.88 1.10
C THR A 392 -3.66 30.47 -0.29
N ARG A 393 -2.49 30.54 -0.88
CA ARG A 393 -2.35 30.87 -2.29
C ARG A 393 -2.65 29.62 -3.11
N VAL A 394 -3.52 29.74 -4.11
CA VAL A 394 -3.90 28.64 -5.01
C VAL A 394 -3.37 28.93 -6.41
N ILE A 395 -2.78 27.90 -7.04
CA ILE A 395 -2.33 27.94 -8.44
C ILE A 395 -2.78 26.61 -9.08
N SER A 396 -3.46 26.70 -10.22
CA SER A 396 -3.96 25.51 -10.92
C SER A 396 -3.36 25.40 -12.33
N TYR A 397 -2.92 24.19 -12.68
CA TYR A 397 -2.41 23.85 -13.99
C TYR A 397 -3.22 22.70 -14.60
N LYS A 398 -3.46 22.77 -15.91
CA LYS A 398 -4.16 21.70 -16.63
C LYS A 398 -3.29 20.45 -16.82
N ASP A 399 -2.01 20.64 -17.00
CA ASP A 399 -1.05 19.56 -17.15
C ASP A 399 0.28 19.84 -16.43
N LYS A 400 1.06 18.77 -16.20
CA LYS A 400 2.34 18.85 -15.47
C LYS A 400 3.42 19.62 -16.23
N ASN A 401 3.39 19.67 -17.57
CA ASN A 401 4.42 20.35 -18.33
C ASN A 401 4.29 21.88 -18.22
N GLU A 402 3.05 22.38 -18.04
CA GLU A 402 2.83 23.80 -17.71
C GLU A 402 3.37 24.10 -16.31
N ALA A 403 3.02 23.28 -15.31
CA ALA A 403 3.49 23.45 -13.93
C ALA A 403 5.02 23.45 -13.85
N ILE A 404 5.70 22.50 -14.49
CA ILE A 404 7.17 22.35 -14.47
C ILE A 404 7.89 23.64 -14.90
N LYS A 405 7.34 24.41 -15.84
CA LYS A 405 7.96 25.64 -16.32
C LYS A 405 8.03 26.72 -15.24
N ASP A 406 7.05 26.74 -14.34
CA ASP A 406 6.87 27.82 -13.37
C ASP A 406 7.36 27.46 -11.97
N LEU A 407 7.42 26.15 -11.61
CA LEU A 407 7.66 25.68 -10.25
C LEU A 407 8.91 26.29 -9.60
N ASN A 408 10.04 26.32 -10.31
CA ASN A 408 11.27 26.88 -9.77
C ASN A 408 11.22 28.41 -9.51
N SER A 409 10.24 29.11 -10.08
CA SER A 409 9.97 30.53 -9.77
C SER A 409 8.99 30.74 -8.62
N ILE A 410 8.21 29.71 -8.27
CA ILE A 410 7.15 29.74 -7.26
C ILE A 410 7.65 29.20 -5.92
N LEU A 411 8.49 28.17 -5.99
CA LEU A 411 9.05 27.51 -4.81
C LEU A 411 10.22 28.32 -4.24
N HIS A 412 10.37 28.28 -2.92
CA HIS A 412 11.36 29.06 -2.20
C HIS A 412 12.22 28.16 -1.30
N LYS A 413 13.37 28.68 -0.92
CA LYS A 413 14.20 28.06 0.10
C LYS A 413 13.43 27.93 1.41
N GLY A 414 13.54 26.77 2.07
CA GLY A 414 12.82 26.45 3.31
C GLY A 414 11.44 25.83 3.09
N ASP A 415 11.00 25.66 1.82
CA ASP A 415 9.73 24.98 1.53
C ASP A 415 9.78 23.50 1.92
N LEU A 416 8.71 23.05 2.55
CA LEU A 416 8.36 21.63 2.68
C LEU A 416 7.21 21.33 1.74
N ILE A 417 7.45 20.44 0.77
CA ILE A 417 6.59 20.22 -0.38
C ILE A 417 6.03 18.80 -0.35
N LEU A 418 4.71 18.63 -0.27
CA LEU A 418 4.04 17.37 -0.53
C LEU A 418 3.68 17.26 -2.00
N VAL A 419 4.08 16.18 -2.68
CA VAL A 419 3.66 15.87 -4.05
C VAL A 419 2.84 14.59 -4.03
N LYS A 420 1.54 14.67 -4.41
CA LYS A 420 0.63 13.53 -4.34
C LYS A 420 -0.40 13.52 -5.48
N ALA A 421 -0.54 12.35 -6.13
CA ALA A 421 -1.53 12.11 -7.19
C ALA A 421 -1.77 10.61 -7.42
N SER A 422 -2.77 10.27 -8.22
CA SER A 422 -2.92 8.92 -8.76
C SER A 422 -1.77 8.56 -9.69
N ARG A 423 -1.41 7.28 -9.75
CA ARG A 423 -0.24 6.74 -10.48
C ARG A 423 -0.19 7.18 -11.95
N GLY A 424 -1.34 7.25 -12.60
CA GLY A 424 -1.43 7.66 -14.01
C GLY A 424 -0.97 9.08 -14.30
N MET A 425 -0.92 9.96 -13.30
CA MET A 425 -0.45 11.35 -13.42
C MET A 425 1.08 11.46 -13.60
N LYS A 426 1.83 10.47 -13.07
CA LYS A 426 3.30 10.44 -13.13
C LYS A 426 3.96 11.72 -12.60
N LEU A 427 3.52 12.19 -11.42
CA LEU A 427 4.05 13.42 -10.83
C LEU A 427 5.50 13.29 -10.34
N GLU A 428 6.11 12.12 -10.40
CA GLU A 428 7.56 11.96 -10.24
C GLU A 428 8.37 12.80 -11.24
N GLU A 429 7.81 13.08 -12.43
CA GLU A 429 8.42 13.97 -13.42
C GLU A 429 8.45 15.42 -12.92
N VAL A 430 7.41 15.84 -12.17
CA VAL A 430 7.36 17.15 -11.51
C VAL A 430 8.42 17.22 -10.41
N ILE A 431 8.56 16.20 -9.58
CA ILE A 431 9.58 16.12 -8.53
C ILE A 431 10.98 16.25 -9.13
N SER A 432 11.22 15.53 -10.24
CA SER A 432 12.52 15.56 -10.91
C SER A 432 12.88 16.94 -11.50
N ALA A 433 11.90 17.77 -11.80
CA ALA A 433 12.08 19.11 -12.37
C ALA A 433 12.26 20.21 -11.31
N ILE A 434 11.95 19.96 -10.05
CA ILE A 434 12.22 20.89 -8.96
C ILE A 434 13.72 20.89 -8.65
N SER A 435 14.34 22.05 -8.57
CA SER A 435 15.79 22.23 -8.38
C SER A 435 16.14 22.86 -7.02
#